data_2a8a9e1a85d684d75550da274fb40f5b
#
_entry.id   2a8a9e1a85d684d75550da274fb40f5b
#
_cell.length_a   1.000
_cell.length_b   1.000
_cell.length_c   1.000
_cell.angle_alpha   90.00
_cell.angle_beta   90.00
_cell.angle_gamma   90.00
#
_symmetry.space_group_name_H-M   'P 1'
#
loop_
_entity.id
_entity.type
_entity.pdbx_description
1 polymer ?
#
loop_
_entity_poly.entity_id
_entity_poly.type
_entity_poly.pdbx_seq_one_letter_code
_entity_poly.pdbx_strand_id
1 'polypeptide(L)'
;MDRQTPTLSDVARRAGVSYATADRVINNRGGVAEKSVRRVRAAIEDLGYVRNVAAANLAQKRTYRFAFVIPEGPNSFFQRLRNILETARPEMLVSRVALMVESVAAFDAAALVGCLERLAEDKVDGV
;
A
#
# COMPACT_ATOMS: atom_id res chain seq x y z
N MET A 1 1.70 30.97 -1.25
CA MET A 1 2.62 30.25 -2.18
C MET A 1 2.25 28.78 -2.14
N ASP A 2 1.65 28.32 -3.19
CA ASP A 2 1.35 26.90 -3.34
C ASP A 2 2.67 26.15 -3.53
N ARG A 3 3.13 25.46 -2.50
CA ARG A 3 4.17 24.46 -2.67
C ARG A 3 3.53 23.30 -3.41
N GLN A 4 3.62 23.32 -4.72
CA GLN A 4 3.22 22.17 -5.53
C GLN A 4 3.99 20.95 -5.04
N THR A 5 3.28 19.92 -4.63
CA THR A 5 3.87 18.64 -4.26
C THR A 5 4.63 18.09 -5.47
N PRO A 6 5.92 17.70 -5.33
CA PRO A 6 6.69 17.17 -6.44
C PRO A 6 5.98 15.98 -7.08
N THR A 7 6.00 15.91 -8.39
CA THR A 7 5.44 14.82 -9.19
C THR A 7 6.53 13.88 -9.68
N LEU A 8 6.15 12.71 -10.18
CA LEU A 8 7.09 11.79 -10.82
C LEU A 8 7.73 12.41 -12.08
N SER A 9 7.01 13.27 -12.78
CA SER A 9 7.56 14.05 -13.90
C SER A 9 8.69 14.99 -13.46
N ASP A 10 8.55 15.60 -12.29
CA ASP A 10 9.60 16.47 -11.72
C ASP A 10 10.83 15.64 -11.34
N VAL A 11 10.63 14.45 -10.78
CA VAL A 11 11.72 13.49 -10.48
C VAL A 11 12.45 13.09 -11.77
N ALA A 12 11.74 12.71 -12.81
CA ALA A 12 12.31 12.34 -14.10
C ALA A 12 13.15 13.48 -14.69
N ARG A 13 12.59 14.70 -14.69
CA ARG A 13 13.29 15.90 -15.16
C ARG A 13 14.55 16.18 -14.35
N ARG A 14 14.47 16.13 -13.03
CA ARG A 14 15.60 16.37 -12.12
C ARG A 14 16.70 15.32 -12.28
N ALA A 15 16.33 14.07 -12.51
CA ALA A 15 17.25 12.96 -12.73
C ALA A 15 17.83 12.91 -14.15
N GLY A 16 17.29 13.66 -15.09
CA GLY A 16 17.69 13.63 -16.50
C GLY A 16 17.37 12.29 -17.17
N VAL A 17 16.24 11.67 -16.83
CA VAL A 17 15.77 10.41 -17.40
C VAL A 17 14.34 10.56 -17.93
N SER A 18 13.88 9.57 -18.71
CA SER A 18 12.47 9.53 -19.14
C SER A 18 11.53 9.25 -17.97
N TYR A 19 10.27 9.65 -18.11
CA TYR A 19 9.22 9.30 -17.16
C TYR A 19 9.13 7.79 -16.93
N ALA A 20 9.19 7.01 -18.02
CA ALA A 20 9.15 5.54 -17.95
C ALA A 20 10.33 4.96 -17.15
N THR A 21 11.51 5.55 -17.25
CA THR A 21 12.68 5.14 -16.48
C THR A 21 12.49 5.45 -14.99
N ALA A 22 12.02 6.65 -14.66
CA ALA A 22 11.72 7.03 -13.28
C ALA A 22 10.64 6.13 -12.67
N ASP A 23 9.56 5.83 -13.41
CA ASP A 23 8.50 4.92 -12.99
C ASP A 23 9.01 3.51 -12.70
N ARG A 24 9.88 2.97 -13.55
CA ARG A 24 10.51 1.66 -13.33
C ARG A 24 11.35 1.62 -12.07
N VAL A 25 12.11 2.67 -11.79
CA VAL A 25 12.95 2.75 -10.58
C VAL A 25 12.09 2.79 -9.33
N ILE A 26 11.07 3.64 -9.30
CA ILE A 26 10.17 3.79 -8.15
C ILE A 26 9.39 2.50 -7.87
N ASN A 27 9.00 1.80 -8.91
CA ASN A 27 8.23 0.56 -8.79
C ASN A 27 9.10 -0.71 -8.73
N ASN A 28 10.43 -0.57 -8.66
CA ASN A 28 11.39 -1.69 -8.61
C ASN A 28 11.19 -2.71 -9.75
N ARG A 29 10.85 -2.24 -10.95
CA ARG A 29 10.54 -3.13 -12.08
C ARG A 29 11.78 -3.65 -12.81
N GLY A 30 12.98 -3.26 -12.42
CA GLY A 30 14.23 -3.67 -13.06
C GLY A 30 14.41 -3.14 -14.48
N GLY A 31 15.47 -3.61 -15.16
CA GLY A 31 15.79 -3.22 -16.54
C GLY A 31 16.24 -1.76 -16.69
N VAL A 32 16.74 -1.15 -15.63
CA VAL A 32 17.29 0.22 -15.61
C VAL A 32 18.75 0.16 -15.23
N ALA A 33 19.59 0.88 -15.98
CA ALA A 33 21.01 0.97 -15.67
C ALA A 33 21.23 1.56 -14.27
N GLU A 34 22.18 1.01 -13.53
CA GLU A 34 22.48 1.41 -12.16
C GLU A 34 22.74 2.90 -11.99
N LYS A 35 23.42 3.52 -12.96
CA LYS A 35 23.64 4.97 -13.00
C LYS A 35 22.32 5.75 -13.00
N SER A 36 21.34 5.30 -13.77
CA SER A 36 20.01 5.93 -13.82
C SER A 36 19.24 5.72 -12.52
N VAL A 37 19.35 4.53 -11.93
CA VAL A 37 18.74 4.24 -10.60
C VAL A 37 19.27 5.21 -9.54
N ARG A 38 20.58 5.42 -9.49
CA ARG A 38 21.21 6.36 -8.55
C ARG A 38 20.75 7.80 -8.78
N ARG A 39 20.65 8.24 -10.03
CA ARG A 39 20.16 9.58 -10.37
C ARG A 39 18.71 9.79 -9.94
N VAL A 40 17.85 8.82 -10.18
CA VAL A 40 16.43 8.89 -9.78
C VAL A 40 16.30 8.93 -8.26
N ARG A 41 17.03 8.11 -7.53
CA ARG A 41 17.02 8.10 -6.06
C ARG A 41 17.50 9.43 -5.49
N ALA A 42 18.57 9.99 -6.02
CA ALA A 42 19.06 11.30 -5.62
C ALA A 42 18.01 12.41 -5.88
N ALA A 43 17.35 12.38 -7.03
CA ALA A 43 16.28 13.32 -7.35
C ALA A 43 15.07 13.21 -6.40
N ILE A 44 14.70 12.00 -6.00
CA ILE A 44 13.64 11.76 -5.00
C ILE A 44 13.98 12.43 -3.67
N GLU A 45 15.20 12.25 -3.19
CA GLU A 45 15.68 12.88 -1.95
C GLU A 45 15.72 14.39 -2.07
N ASP A 46 16.31 14.92 -3.14
CA ASP A 46 16.44 16.36 -3.38
C ASP A 46 15.09 17.08 -3.43
N LEU A 47 14.09 16.47 -4.06
CA LEU A 47 12.76 17.04 -4.22
C LEU A 47 11.82 16.75 -3.04
N GLY A 48 12.19 15.83 -2.16
CA GLY A 48 11.28 15.32 -1.12
C GLY A 48 10.05 14.64 -1.73
N TYR A 49 10.24 13.94 -2.86
CA TYR A 49 9.14 13.26 -3.53
C TYR A 49 8.64 12.08 -2.69
N VAL A 50 7.32 12.06 -2.47
CA VAL A 50 6.62 10.93 -1.85
C VAL A 50 5.64 10.37 -2.88
N ARG A 51 5.72 9.06 -3.10
CA ARG A 51 4.82 8.37 -4.03
C ARG A 51 3.37 8.54 -3.58
N ASN A 52 2.53 9.09 -4.44
CA ASN A 52 1.10 9.13 -4.20
C ASN A 52 0.47 7.79 -4.60
N VAL A 53 0.38 6.88 -3.63
CA VAL A 53 -0.19 5.53 -3.84
C VAL A 53 -1.67 5.61 -4.24
N ALA A 54 -2.41 6.55 -3.69
CA ALA A 54 -3.82 6.76 -4.03
C ALA A 54 -3.99 7.12 -5.52
N ALA A 55 -3.19 8.05 -6.03
CA ALA A 55 -3.22 8.43 -7.44
C ALA A 55 -2.79 7.28 -8.36
N ALA A 56 -1.76 6.51 -7.97
CA ALA A 56 -1.30 5.35 -8.73
C ALA A 56 -2.38 4.25 -8.79
N ASN A 57 -3.03 3.96 -7.67
CA ASN A 57 -4.11 2.97 -7.59
C ASN A 57 -5.35 3.42 -8.39
N LEU A 58 -5.66 4.72 -8.36
CA LEU A 58 -6.75 5.28 -9.15
C LEU A 58 -6.48 5.14 -10.66
N ALA A 59 -5.26 5.44 -11.11
CA ALA A 59 -4.86 5.30 -12.51
C ALA A 59 -4.94 3.85 -13.00
N GLN A 60 -4.60 2.89 -12.15
CA GLN A 60 -4.71 1.46 -12.45
C GLN A 60 -6.14 0.92 -12.31
N LYS A 61 -7.10 1.70 -11.80
CA LYS A 61 -8.47 1.28 -11.49
C LYS A 61 -8.52 0.03 -10.59
N ARG A 62 -7.48 -0.22 -9.81
CA ARG A 62 -7.36 -1.37 -8.91
C ARG A 62 -7.64 -0.94 -7.48
N THR A 63 -8.43 -1.75 -6.78
CA THR A 63 -8.60 -1.67 -5.34
C THR A 63 -7.89 -2.85 -4.70
N TYR A 64 -6.95 -2.58 -3.80
CA TYR A 64 -6.28 -3.61 -3.02
C TYR A 64 -7.16 -4.01 -1.83
N ARG A 65 -7.18 -5.29 -1.52
CA ARG A 65 -7.96 -5.88 -0.43
C ARG A 65 -7.03 -6.49 0.60
N PHE A 66 -7.04 -5.94 1.81
CA PHE A 66 -6.26 -6.46 2.94
C PHE A 66 -7.21 -6.94 4.04
N ALA A 67 -6.91 -8.11 4.59
CA ALA A 67 -7.63 -8.67 5.70
C ALA A 67 -6.80 -8.63 6.98
N PHE A 68 -7.41 -8.21 8.07
CA PHE A 68 -6.86 -8.30 9.41
C PHE A 68 -7.59 -9.41 10.14
N VAL A 69 -6.87 -10.43 10.54
CA VAL A 69 -7.41 -11.54 11.31
C VAL A 69 -7.12 -11.31 12.79
N ILE A 70 -8.17 -11.11 13.56
CA ILE A 70 -8.06 -10.70 14.97
C ILE A 70 -8.71 -11.79 15.84
N PRO A 71 -8.06 -12.22 16.94
CA PRO A 71 -8.67 -13.19 17.83
C PRO A 71 -9.92 -12.60 18.52
N GLU A 72 -10.93 -13.44 18.67
CA GLU A 72 -12.11 -13.12 19.47
C GLU A 72 -11.77 -13.16 20.96
N GLY A 73 -12.52 -12.38 21.74
CA GLY A 73 -12.43 -12.39 23.19
C GLY A 73 -12.47 -11.01 23.83
N PRO A 74 -12.46 -10.96 25.16
CA PRO A 74 -12.63 -9.73 25.94
C PRO A 74 -11.36 -8.87 26.02
N ASN A 75 -10.31 -9.17 25.25
CA ASN A 75 -9.06 -8.43 25.28
C ASN A 75 -9.26 -7.02 24.72
N SER A 76 -9.09 -6.02 25.57
CA SER A 76 -9.29 -4.61 25.21
C SER A 76 -8.33 -4.10 24.13
N PHE A 77 -7.14 -4.69 23.99
CA PHE A 77 -6.19 -4.35 22.93
C PHE A 77 -6.78 -4.68 21.56
N PHE A 78 -7.30 -5.90 21.39
CA PHE A 78 -7.88 -6.32 20.11
C PHE A 78 -9.19 -5.59 19.80
N GLN A 79 -9.99 -5.27 20.80
CA GLN A 79 -11.18 -4.43 20.63
C GLN A 79 -10.82 -3.03 20.14
N ARG A 80 -9.78 -2.43 20.73
CA ARG A 80 -9.29 -1.12 20.29
C ARG A 80 -8.73 -1.16 18.88
N LEU A 81 -7.96 -2.19 18.55
CA LEU A 81 -7.41 -2.38 17.20
C LEU A 81 -8.54 -2.50 16.17
N ARG A 82 -9.57 -3.29 16.48
CA ARG A 82 -10.76 -3.42 15.61
C ARG A 82 -11.42 -2.06 15.38
N ASN A 83 -11.65 -1.29 16.42
CA ASN A 83 -12.28 0.03 16.31
C ASN A 83 -11.44 1.00 15.45
N ILE A 84 -10.12 0.97 15.57
CA ILE A 84 -9.21 1.76 14.74
C ILE A 84 -9.36 1.37 13.28
N LEU A 85 -9.33 0.07 12.98
CA LEU A 85 -9.46 -0.43 11.61
C LEU A 85 -10.83 -0.08 11.00
N GLU A 86 -11.91 -0.27 11.75
CA GLU A 86 -13.27 0.08 11.29
C GLU A 86 -13.41 1.58 11.03
N THR A 87 -12.83 2.42 11.88
CA THR A 87 -12.83 3.87 11.69
C THR A 87 -12.01 4.31 10.47
N ALA A 88 -10.90 3.61 10.18
CA ALA A 88 -10.04 3.92 9.04
C ALA A 88 -10.60 3.44 7.68
N ARG A 89 -11.52 2.49 7.66
CA ARG A 89 -12.05 1.87 6.42
C ARG A 89 -12.51 2.87 5.36
N PRO A 90 -13.33 3.88 5.67
CA PRO A 90 -13.81 4.82 4.64
C PRO A 90 -12.67 5.61 4.00
N GLU A 91 -11.72 6.08 4.79
CA GLU A 91 -10.56 6.84 4.32
C GLU A 91 -9.64 5.97 3.45
N MET A 92 -9.38 4.74 3.88
CA MET A 92 -8.57 3.80 3.12
C MET A 92 -9.21 3.45 1.78
N LEU A 93 -10.54 3.32 1.73
CA LEU A 93 -11.26 3.04 0.49
C LEU A 93 -11.13 4.18 -0.53
N VAL A 94 -11.07 5.44 -0.08
CA VAL A 94 -10.78 6.59 -0.96
C VAL A 94 -9.43 6.41 -1.65
N SER A 95 -8.45 5.84 -0.96
CA SER A 95 -7.14 5.49 -1.50
C SER A 95 -7.09 4.16 -2.26
N ARG A 96 -8.25 3.58 -2.58
CA ARG A 96 -8.36 2.27 -3.23
C ARG A 96 -7.74 1.13 -2.40
N VAL A 97 -7.89 1.20 -1.09
CA VAL A 97 -7.53 0.13 -0.15
C VAL A 97 -8.77 -0.29 0.62
N ALA A 98 -9.24 -1.50 0.38
CA ALA A 98 -10.36 -2.09 1.11
C ALA A 98 -9.83 -2.90 2.30
N LEU A 99 -10.16 -2.48 3.50
CA LEU A 99 -9.83 -3.19 4.73
C LEU A 99 -10.96 -4.14 5.10
N MET A 100 -10.59 -5.39 5.42
CA MET A 100 -11.47 -6.41 5.95
C MET A 100 -11.01 -6.78 7.35
N VAL A 101 -11.93 -6.97 8.26
CA VAL A 101 -11.63 -7.40 9.63
C VAL A 101 -12.36 -8.72 9.89
N GLU A 102 -11.59 -9.78 10.04
CA GLU A 102 -12.07 -11.13 10.33
C GLU A 102 -11.83 -11.48 11.80
N SER A 103 -12.77 -12.14 12.39
CA SER A 103 -12.67 -12.62 13.78
C SER A 103 -12.51 -14.13 13.79
N VAL A 104 -11.56 -14.60 14.58
CA VAL A 104 -11.26 -16.04 14.73
C VAL A 104 -11.20 -16.38 16.20
N ALA A 105 -11.72 -17.55 16.58
CA ALA A 105 -11.63 -18.02 17.95
C ALA A 105 -10.17 -18.05 18.42
N ALA A 106 -9.92 -17.48 19.60
CA ALA A 106 -8.57 -17.45 20.18
C ALA A 106 -8.07 -18.88 20.47
N PHE A 107 -6.80 -19.11 20.20
CA PHE A 107 -6.13 -20.41 20.40
C PHE A 107 -6.72 -21.59 19.60
N ASP A 108 -7.48 -21.31 18.56
CA ASP A 108 -8.02 -22.32 17.65
C ASP A 108 -7.28 -22.26 16.30
N ALA A 109 -6.28 -23.13 16.14
CA ALA A 109 -5.48 -23.21 14.94
C ALA A 109 -6.30 -23.64 13.71
N ALA A 110 -7.29 -24.52 13.88
CA ALA A 110 -8.14 -24.99 12.79
C ALA A 110 -9.03 -23.84 12.27
N ALA A 111 -9.60 -23.04 13.18
CA ALA A 111 -10.37 -21.85 12.81
C ALA A 111 -9.51 -20.82 12.06
N LEU A 112 -8.27 -20.60 12.50
CA LEU A 112 -7.35 -19.71 11.81
C LEU A 112 -7.01 -20.21 10.41
N VAL A 113 -6.67 -21.49 10.26
CA VAL A 113 -6.38 -22.08 8.94
C VAL A 113 -7.58 -21.95 8.01
N GLY A 114 -8.78 -22.29 8.47
CA GLY A 114 -10.00 -22.15 7.67
C GLY A 114 -10.28 -20.71 7.25
N CYS A 115 -9.99 -19.73 8.11
CA CYS A 115 -10.08 -18.31 7.77
C CYS A 115 -9.09 -17.93 6.67
N LEU A 116 -7.82 -18.33 6.79
CA LEU A 116 -6.78 -18.05 5.81
C LEU A 116 -7.08 -18.69 4.45
N GLU A 117 -7.61 -19.92 4.43
CA GLU A 117 -8.03 -20.60 3.20
C GLU A 117 -9.15 -19.85 2.49
N ARG A 118 -10.19 -19.40 3.22
CA ARG A 118 -11.26 -18.57 2.63
C ARG A 118 -10.71 -17.25 2.06
N LEU A 119 -9.80 -16.58 2.77
CA LEU A 119 -9.20 -15.34 2.31
C LEU A 119 -8.33 -15.55 1.06
N ALA A 120 -7.66 -16.69 0.96
CA ALA A 120 -6.90 -17.07 -0.23
C ALA A 120 -7.82 -17.33 -1.44
N GLU A 121 -8.95 -18.02 -1.24
CA GLU A 121 -9.98 -18.22 -2.27
C GLU A 121 -10.59 -16.89 -2.73
N ASP A 122 -10.83 -15.97 -1.82
CA ASP A 122 -11.32 -14.61 -2.08
C ASP A 122 -10.26 -13.71 -2.76
N LYS A 123 -9.04 -14.20 -2.93
CA LYS A 123 -7.93 -13.51 -3.59
C LYS A 123 -7.66 -12.13 -2.98
N VAL A 124 -7.58 -12.06 -1.65
CA VAL A 124 -7.10 -10.85 -0.99
C VAL A 124 -5.63 -10.61 -1.32
N ASP A 125 -5.20 -9.35 -1.32
CA ASP A 125 -3.83 -8.97 -1.68
C ASP A 125 -2.85 -9.13 -0.51
N GLY A 126 -3.37 -9.22 0.73
CA GLY A 126 -2.57 -9.46 1.93
C GLY A 126 -3.41 -9.77 3.17
N VAL A 127 -2.79 -10.43 4.14
CA VAL A 127 -3.35 -10.77 5.46
C VAL A 127 -2.35 -10.36 6.53
#